data_376ff5ec120ce93657f2e163b2130df0
#
_entry.id   376ff5ec120ce93657f2e163b2130df0
#
_cell.length_a   1.000
_cell.length_b   1.000
_cell.length_c   1.000
_cell.angle_alpha   90.00
_cell.angle_beta   90.00
_cell.angle_gamma   90.00
#
_symmetry.space_group_name_H-M   'P 1'
#
loop_
_entity.id
_entity.type
_entity.pdbx_description
1 polymer ?
#
loop_
_entity_poly.entity_id
_entity_poly.type
_entity_poly.pdbx_seq_one_letter_code
_entity_poly.pdbx_strand_id
1 'polypeptide(L)'
;MYKRQGYDSVDHAIEIANDSDFGLAGNVAGANLETARAVARRMRAGSVGINNGFDFNAPFGGYKRSGNGREWGEFGFHEYLEIKAILGYAP
;
A
#
# COMPACT_ATOMS: atom_id res chain seq x y z
N MET A 1 22.86 2.76 -6.09
CA MET A 1 22.65 4.21 -6.27
C MET A 1 21.56 4.70 -5.34
N TYR A 2 21.85 5.70 -4.53
CA TYR A 2 20.87 6.31 -3.65
C TYR A 2 20.29 7.55 -4.30
N LYS A 3 18.97 7.63 -4.36
CA LYS A 3 18.28 8.85 -4.78
C LYS A 3 17.70 9.52 -3.53
N ARG A 4 18.05 10.77 -3.36
CA ARG A 4 17.49 11.62 -2.31
C ARG A 4 17.02 12.91 -2.95
N GLN A 5 15.87 13.38 -2.51
CA GLN A 5 15.26 14.56 -3.07
C GLN A 5 14.72 15.42 -1.94
N GLY A 6 15.02 16.72 -2.01
CA GLY A 6 14.45 17.70 -1.11
C GLY A 6 13.00 18.02 -1.47
N TYR A 7 12.26 18.53 -0.53
CA TYR A 7 10.88 18.97 -0.72
C TYR A 7 10.62 20.24 0.08
N ASP A 8 9.65 21.02 -0.36
CA ASP A 8 9.36 22.33 0.24
C ASP A 8 8.25 22.28 1.29
N SER A 9 7.38 21.27 1.21
CA SER A 9 6.27 21.06 2.12
C SER A 9 5.92 19.58 2.20
N VAL A 10 5.11 19.20 3.19
CA VAL A 10 4.59 17.82 3.30
C VAL A 10 3.77 17.46 2.06
N ASP A 11 2.93 18.38 1.58
CA ASP A 11 2.14 18.14 0.36
C ASP A 11 3.04 17.89 -0.85
N HIS A 12 4.11 18.66 -0.99
CA HIS A 12 5.09 18.47 -2.06
C HIS A 12 5.80 17.11 -1.93
N ALA A 13 6.15 16.70 -0.73
CA ALA A 13 6.76 15.39 -0.49
C ALA A 13 5.82 14.25 -0.93
N ILE A 14 4.53 14.35 -0.63
CA ILE A 14 3.53 13.35 -1.03
C ILE A 14 3.37 13.34 -2.56
N GLU A 15 3.32 14.49 -3.19
CA GLU A 15 3.27 14.61 -4.65
C GLU A 15 4.46 13.91 -5.30
N ILE A 16 5.67 14.16 -4.82
CA ILE A 16 6.88 13.50 -5.31
C ILE A 16 6.80 11.99 -5.10
N ALA A 17 6.40 11.55 -3.91
CA ALA A 17 6.31 10.13 -3.59
C ALA A 17 5.32 9.39 -4.49
N ASN A 18 4.25 10.06 -4.90
CA ASN A 18 3.21 9.49 -5.77
C ASN A 18 3.50 9.65 -7.26
N ASP A 19 4.51 10.41 -7.63
CA ASP A 19 4.89 10.67 -9.02
C ASP A 19 5.72 9.52 -9.58
N SER A 20 5.08 8.38 -9.77
CA SER A 20 5.66 7.15 -10.29
C SER A 20 4.58 6.29 -10.91
N ASP A 21 4.97 5.48 -11.90
CA ASP A 21 4.08 4.45 -12.48
C ASP A 21 3.91 3.25 -11.54
N PHE A 22 4.66 3.19 -10.47
CA PHE A 22 4.67 2.09 -9.53
C PHE A 22 4.07 2.51 -8.19
N GLY A 23 3.68 1.54 -7.39
CA GLY A 23 3.13 1.78 -6.06
C GLY A 23 3.12 0.51 -5.22
N LEU A 24 4.28 -0.13 -5.04
CA LEU A 24 4.36 -1.36 -4.27
C LEU A 24 4.35 -1.09 -2.78
N ALA A 25 5.33 -0.38 -2.30
CA ALA A 25 5.50 -0.12 -0.87
C ALA A 25 6.14 1.23 -0.63
N GLY A 26 5.90 1.77 0.55
CA GLY A 26 6.53 2.99 1.02
C GLY A 26 6.76 2.93 2.52
N ASN A 27 7.48 3.91 3.01
CA ASN A 27 7.69 4.07 4.45
C ASN A 27 7.67 5.56 4.81
N VAL A 28 7.06 5.86 5.93
CA VAL A 28 7.03 7.20 6.51
C VAL A 28 7.73 7.15 7.85
N ALA A 29 8.77 7.94 8.01
CA ALA A 29 9.48 8.06 9.28
C ALA A 29 9.13 9.39 9.93
N GLY A 30 8.75 9.37 11.21
CA GLY A 30 8.43 10.57 11.93
C GLY A 30 8.10 10.28 13.39
N ALA A 31 8.41 11.24 14.27
CA ALA A 31 8.13 11.12 15.70
C ALA A 31 6.66 11.37 16.03
N ASN A 32 5.97 12.20 15.25
CA ASN A 32 4.54 12.46 15.44
C ASN A 32 3.73 11.45 14.64
N LEU A 33 3.11 10.49 15.33
CA LEU A 33 2.36 9.40 14.70
C LEU A 33 1.12 9.90 13.96
N GLU A 34 0.44 10.92 14.43
CA GLU A 34 -0.73 11.47 13.71
C GLU A 34 -0.34 12.03 12.35
N THR A 35 0.73 12.81 12.31
CA THR A 35 1.26 13.35 11.06
C THR A 35 1.72 12.23 10.14
N ALA A 36 2.43 11.25 10.66
CA ALA A 36 2.91 10.12 9.88
C ALA A 36 1.74 9.31 9.28
N ARG A 37 0.68 9.08 10.05
CA ARG A 37 -0.53 8.40 9.57
C ARG A 37 -1.24 9.19 8.49
N ALA A 38 -1.34 10.51 8.65
CA ALA A 38 -1.97 11.37 7.64
C ALA A 38 -1.20 11.32 6.31
N VAL A 39 0.12 11.32 6.36
CA VAL A 39 0.97 11.17 5.17
C VAL A 39 0.79 9.78 4.56
N ALA A 40 0.84 8.74 5.37
CA ALA A 40 0.72 7.36 4.90
C ALA A 40 -0.60 7.11 4.15
N ARG A 41 -1.72 7.68 4.64
CA ARG A 41 -3.02 7.56 3.97
C ARG A 41 -3.06 8.17 2.58
N ARG A 42 -2.20 9.13 2.31
CA ARG A 42 -2.13 9.82 1.02
C ARG A 42 -1.13 9.22 0.06
N MET A 43 -0.31 8.28 0.50
CA MET A 43 0.63 7.59 -0.37
C MET A 43 -0.09 6.52 -1.20
N ARG A 44 0.17 6.53 -2.50
CA ARG A 44 -0.43 5.59 -3.47
C ARG A 44 0.44 4.36 -3.60
N ALA A 45 0.44 3.55 -2.56
CA ALA A 45 1.18 2.29 -2.51
C ALA A 45 0.35 1.22 -1.80
N GLY A 46 0.60 -0.03 -2.11
CA GLY A 46 -0.14 -1.16 -1.55
C GLY A 46 0.12 -1.37 -0.07
N SER A 47 1.31 -1.04 0.39
CA SER A 47 1.63 -1.01 1.81
C SER A 47 2.46 0.22 2.15
N VAL A 48 2.21 0.80 3.31
CA VAL A 48 2.98 1.93 3.81
C VAL A 48 3.32 1.66 5.27
N GLY A 49 4.59 1.42 5.54
CA GLY A 49 5.09 1.27 6.90
C GLY A 49 5.27 2.64 7.57
N ILE A 50 4.99 2.72 8.85
CA ILE A 50 5.30 3.89 9.67
C ILE A 50 6.43 3.48 10.59
N ASN A 51 7.54 4.22 10.54
CA ASN A 51 8.75 3.92 11.31
C ASN A 51 9.20 2.45 11.16
N ASN A 52 9.22 1.97 9.92
CA ASN A 52 9.57 0.59 9.56
C ASN A 52 8.61 -0.47 10.12
N GLY A 53 7.36 -0.12 10.37
CA GLY A 53 6.33 -1.07 10.76
C GLY A 53 6.15 -2.18 9.73
N PHE A 54 5.95 -3.41 10.21
CA PHE A 54 5.86 -4.58 9.37
C PHE A 54 4.97 -5.64 10.00
N ASP A 55 4.13 -6.30 9.20
CA ASP A 55 3.23 -7.34 9.67
C ASP A 55 3.00 -8.36 8.54
N PHE A 56 3.40 -9.62 8.75
CA PHE A 56 3.18 -10.70 7.78
C PHE A 56 1.70 -11.07 7.59
N ASN A 57 0.84 -10.68 8.52
CA ASN A 57 -0.61 -10.91 8.39
C ASN A 57 -1.30 -9.85 7.53
N ALA A 58 -0.60 -8.76 7.22
CA ALA A 58 -1.11 -7.75 6.32
C ALA A 58 -0.95 -8.19 4.87
N PRO A 59 -1.91 -7.89 3.98
CA PRO A 59 -1.77 -8.23 2.57
C PRO A 59 -0.62 -7.45 1.94
N PHE A 60 0.16 -8.12 1.11
CA PHE A 60 1.27 -7.53 0.36
C PHE A 60 0.95 -7.53 -1.12
N GLY A 61 1.08 -6.40 -1.74
CA GLY A 61 0.85 -6.18 -3.15
C GLY A 61 0.80 -4.70 -3.46
N GLY A 62 0.66 -4.35 -4.70
CA GLY A 62 0.88 -2.98 -5.17
C GLY A 62 -0.34 -2.31 -5.78
N TYR A 63 -0.08 -1.09 -6.18
CA TYR A 63 -0.95 -0.26 -7.00
C TYR A 63 -0.27 -0.03 -8.36
N LYS A 64 -1.03 0.45 -9.32
CA LYS A 64 -0.51 0.86 -10.61
C LYS A 64 0.27 -0.29 -11.29
N ARG A 65 1.44 0.00 -11.88
CA ARG A 65 2.26 -0.99 -12.59
C ARG A 65 2.94 -2.01 -11.70
N SER A 66 2.95 -1.81 -10.39
CA SER A 66 3.41 -2.82 -9.45
C SER A 66 2.50 -4.04 -9.40
N GLY A 67 1.30 -3.94 -9.99
CA GLY A 67 0.31 -5.02 -10.02
C GLY A 67 -0.68 -4.91 -8.87
N ASN A 68 -1.85 -5.55 -9.04
CA ASN A 68 -2.97 -5.42 -8.11
C ASN A 68 -3.21 -6.68 -7.27
N GLY A 69 -2.52 -7.79 -7.56
CA GLY A 69 -2.63 -9.01 -6.78
C GLY A 69 -2.14 -8.80 -5.35
N ARG A 70 -2.56 -9.69 -4.47
CA ARG A 70 -2.13 -9.67 -3.07
C ARG A 70 -1.65 -11.04 -2.65
N GLU A 71 -0.65 -11.07 -1.79
CA GLU A 71 -0.23 -12.26 -1.06
C GLU A 71 -0.22 -11.92 0.43
N TRP A 72 -0.15 -12.92 1.27
CA TRP A 72 -0.18 -12.84 2.73
C TRP A 72 -1.53 -12.39 3.29
N GLY A 73 -1.80 -12.84 4.50
CA GLY A 73 -3.00 -12.52 5.21
C GLY A 73 -4.26 -13.09 4.56
N GLU A 74 -5.40 -12.65 5.05
CA GLU A 74 -6.70 -13.11 4.55
C GLU A 74 -6.92 -12.70 3.09
N PHE A 75 -6.57 -11.47 2.74
CA PHE A 75 -6.75 -10.99 1.36
C PHE A 75 -5.87 -11.74 0.37
N GLY A 76 -4.65 -12.13 0.78
CA GLY A 76 -3.77 -12.93 -0.06
C GLY A 76 -4.32 -14.31 -0.30
N PHE A 77 -4.98 -14.90 0.68
CA PHE A 77 -5.63 -16.20 0.53
C PHE A 77 -6.72 -16.18 -0.54
N HIS A 78 -7.48 -15.09 -0.64
CA HIS A 78 -8.55 -14.97 -1.63
C HIS A 78 -8.05 -15.02 -3.08
N GLU A 79 -6.80 -14.67 -3.34
CA GLU A 79 -6.19 -14.76 -4.68
C GLU A 79 -6.10 -16.21 -5.20
N TYR A 80 -6.13 -17.19 -4.30
CA TYR A 80 -6.07 -18.61 -4.66
C TYR A 80 -7.45 -19.23 -4.78
N LEU A 81 -8.53 -18.47 -4.60
CA LEU A 81 -9.91 -18.95 -4.66
C LEU A 81 -10.57 -18.50 -5.94
N GLU A 82 -11.38 -19.38 -6.49
CA GLU A 82 -12.27 -19.04 -7.60
C GLU A 82 -13.68 -18.80 -7.04
N ILE A 83 -14.24 -17.65 -7.41
CA ILE A 83 -15.58 -17.26 -6.98
C ILE A 83 -16.60 -17.86 -7.95
N LYS A 84 -17.55 -18.63 -7.43
CA LYS A 84 -18.63 -19.21 -8.21
C LYS A 84 -19.98 -18.84 -7.61
N ALA A 85 -20.87 -18.36 -8.42
CA ALA A 85 -22.26 -18.18 -8.04
C ALA A 85 -23.08 -19.36 -8.57
N ILE A 86 -23.91 -19.95 -7.72
CA ILE A 86 -24.89 -20.94 -8.12
C ILE A 86 -26.27 -20.31 -7.95
N LEU A 87 -26.96 -20.12 -9.05
CA LEU A 87 -28.24 -19.41 -9.09
C LEU A 87 -29.38 -20.38 -9.27
N GLY A 88 -30.58 -19.95 -8.90
CA GLY A 88 -31.78 -20.78 -9.03
C GLY A 88 -31.92 -21.88 -7.98
N TYR A 89 -31.05 -21.86 -6.95
CA TYR A 89 -31.20 -22.77 -5.81
C TYR A 89 -32.28 -22.25 -4.89
N ALA A 90 -33.27 -23.09 -4.60
CA ALA A 90 -34.32 -22.79 -3.66
C ALA A 90 -34.35 -23.87 -2.58
N PRO A 91 -34.38 -23.50 -1.31
CA PRO A 91 -34.53 -24.45 -0.21
C PRO A 91 -35.91 -25.10 -0.17
#